data_f68d1642012c932d69e2357fd0446895
#
_entry.id   f68d1642012c932d69e2357fd0446895
#
_cell.length_a   1.000
_cell.length_b   1.000
_cell.length_c   1.000
_cell.angle_alpha   90.00
_cell.angle_beta   90.00
_cell.angle_gamma   90.00
#
_symmetry.space_group_name_H-M   'P 1'
#
loop_
_entity.id
_entity.type
_entity.pdbx_description
1 polymer ?
#
loop_
_entity_poly.entity_id
_entity_poly.type
_entity_poly.pdbx_seq_one_letter_code
_entity_poly.pdbx_strand_id
1 'polypeptide(L)'
;MPRITRRRTISAPVPEVWGLVSDPYNLPRWWPRTSRVENVDSKGGGRRAEWTKLLETAEGRGVRADFRCVSSAEPERYVWEQELEGTPFERHLRRYGIEVALDDEDGGTRVSIAAQQTLRGLSRLGSPMMRRGQGALLDEALDGIERALT
;
A
#
# COMPACT_ATOMS: atom_id res chain seq x y z
N MET A 1 18.15 -0.12 4.44
CA MET A 1 16.96 0.23 3.68
C MET A 1 15.99 1.01 4.56
N PRO A 2 15.59 2.20 4.16
CA PRO A 2 14.61 2.94 4.96
C PRO A 2 13.28 2.20 4.97
N ARG A 3 12.83 1.91 6.16
CA ARG A 3 11.54 1.27 6.41
C ARG A 3 10.77 2.11 7.41
N ILE A 4 9.54 2.45 7.07
CA ILE A 4 8.64 3.19 7.94
C ILE A 4 7.44 2.33 8.24
N THR A 5 7.07 2.23 9.51
CA THR A 5 5.91 1.47 9.96
C THR A 5 4.97 2.37 10.74
N ARG A 6 3.68 2.25 10.47
CA ARG A 6 2.62 2.87 11.26
C ARG A 6 1.62 1.81 11.69
N ARG A 7 1.07 1.97 12.88
CA ARG A 7 0.12 1.01 13.46
C ARG A 7 -1.10 1.72 13.96
N ARG A 8 -2.23 1.02 13.90
CA ARG A 8 -3.48 1.51 14.47
C ARG A 8 -4.36 0.32 14.83
N THR A 9 -5.09 0.43 15.94
CA THR A 9 -6.12 -0.55 16.29
C THR A 9 -7.44 -0.11 15.65
N ILE A 10 -8.03 -1.00 14.86
CA ILE A 10 -9.29 -0.78 14.15
C ILE A 10 -10.38 -1.60 14.85
N SER A 11 -11.56 -0.98 15.06
CA SER A 11 -12.70 -1.64 15.71
C SER A 11 -13.46 -2.52 14.72
N ALA A 12 -12.78 -3.45 14.09
CA ALA A 12 -13.35 -4.43 13.17
C ALA A 12 -12.56 -5.73 13.29
N PRO A 13 -13.23 -6.89 13.18
CA PRO A 13 -12.52 -8.17 13.28
C PRO A 13 -11.58 -8.42 12.10
N VAL A 14 -10.57 -9.22 12.35
CA VAL A 14 -9.51 -9.52 11.35
C VAL A 14 -10.08 -9.93 9.99
N PRO A 15 -11.09 -10.82 9.88
CA PRO A 15 -11.61 -11.19 8.56
C PRO A 15 -12.18 -10.02 7.76
N GLU A 16 -12.81 -9.04 8.42
CA GLU A 16 -13.33 -7.85 7.73
C GLU A 16 -12.20 -6.96 7.23
N VAL A 17 -11.18 -6.74 8.04
CA VAL A 17 -10.02 -5.97 7.64
C VAL A 17 -9.29 -6.66 6.50
N TRP A 18 -9.12 -7.98 6.60
CA TRP A 18 -8.49 -8.77 5.55
C TRP A 18 -9.23 -8.65 4.22
N GLY A 19 -10.55 -8.75 4.23
CA GLY A 19 -11.38 -8.61 3.04
C GLY A 19 -11.20 -7.26 2.35
N LEU A 20 -10.92 -6.22 3.12
CA LEU A 20 -10.67 -4.89 2.56
C LEU A 20 -9.25 -4.78 1.98
N VAL A 21 -8.23 -5.17 2.74
CA VAL A 21 -6.83 -4.89 2.38
C VAL A 21 -6.24 -5.87 1.38
N SER A 22 -6.78 -7.08 1.28
CA SER A 22 -6.26 -8.12 0.39
C SER A 22 -6.84 -8.09 -1.02
N ASP A 23 -7.82 -7.23 -1.27
CA ASP A 23 -8.44 -7.08 -2.59
C ASP A 23 -8.03 -5.76 -3.22
N PRO A 24 -7.24 -5.78 -4.31
CA PRO A 24 -6.79 -4.55 -4.97
C PRO A 24 -7.92 -3.62 -5.43
N TYR A 25 -9.10 -4.16 -5.75
CA TYR A 25 -10.26 -3.35 -6.13
C TYR A 25 -10.71 -2.41 -5.02
N ASN A 26 -10.39 -2.73 -3.77
CA ASN A 26 -10.76 -1.90 -2.63
C ASN A 26 -9.80 -0.75 -2.37
N LEU A 27 -8.64 -0.69 -3.03
CA LEU A 27 -7.65 0.35 -2.80
C LEU A 27 -8.20 1.77 -2.87
N PRO A 28 -9.09 2.14 -3.80
CA PRO A 28 -9.67 3.48 -3.79
C PRO A 28 -10.45 3.82 -2.52
N ARG A 29 -10.88 2.82 -1.76
CA ARG A 29 -11.65 3.02 -0.54
C ARG A 29 -10.77 3.36 0.66
N TRP A 30 -9.52 2.93 0.67
CA TRP A 30 -8.67 3.10 1.85
C TRP A 30 -7.27 3.63 1.55
N TRP A 31 -6.70 3.36 0.38
CA TRP A 31 -5.38 3.88 0.04
C TRP A 31 -5.50 5.30 -0.49
N PRO A 32 -4.74 6.27 0.06
CA PRO A 32 -4.88 7.67 -0.32
C PRO A 32 -4.50 7.93 -1.78
N ARG A 33 -5.18 8.90 -2.39
CA ARG A 33 -4.90 9.38 -3.75
C ARG A 33 -5.00 8.32 -4.82
N THR A 34 -5.75 7.26 -4.56
CA THR A 34 -6.04 6.23 -5.55
C THR A 34 -7.43 6.47 -6.09
N SER A 35 -7.53 6.91 -7.35
CA SER A 35 -8.83 7.20 -7.95
C SER A 35 -9.54 5.92 -8.41
N ARG A 36 -8.80 4.98 -8.98
CA ARG A 36 -9.34 3.68 -9.37
C ARG A 36 -8.23 2.66 -9.56
N VAL A 37 -8.64 1.40 -9.66
CA VAL A 37 -7.75 0.27 -9.94
C VAL A 37 -8.25 -0.41 -11.20
N GLU A 38 -7.33 -0.73 -12.12
CA GLU A 38 -7.63 -1.39 -13.38
C GLU A 38 -6.75 -2.62 -13.57
N ASN A 39 -7.10 -3.44 -14.55
CA ASN A 39 -6.29 -4.58 -15.00
C ASN A 39 -5.92 -5.54 -13.86
N VAL A 40 -6.86 -5.76 -12.94
CA VAL A 40 -6.62 -6.72 -11.86
C VAL A 40 -6.61 -8.12 -12.44
N ASP A 41 -5.47 -8.79 -12.29
CA ASP A 41 -5.32 -10.20 -12.61
C ASP A 41 -5.09 -10.95 -11.31
N SER A 42 -6.07 -11.70 -10.87
CA SER A 42 -6.03 -12.42 -9.60
C SER A 42 -5.93 -13.92 -9.77
N LYS A 43 -5.17 -14.37 -10.76
CA LYS A 43 -4.89 -15.79 -10.95
C LYS A 43 -4.31 -16.39 -9.67
N GLY A 44 -4.95 -17.41 -9.13
CA GLY A 44 -4.51 -18.08 -7.92
C GLY A 44 -5.02 -17.48 -6.62
N GLY A 45 -6.18 -16.81 -6.63
CA GLY A 45 -6.86 -16.37 -5.40
C GLY A 45 -6.16 -15.26 -4.62
N GLY A 46 -5.62 -14.28 -5.31
CA GLY A 46 -4.99 -13.11 -4.69
C GLY A 46 -3.49 -13.23 -4.45
N ARG A 47 -2.94 -14.43 -4.49
CA ARG A 47 -1.51 -14.67 -4.22
C ARG A 47 -0.55 -14.12 -5.27
N ARG A 48 -1.06 -13.84 -6.48
CA ARG A 48 -0.26 -13.31 -7.58
C ARG A 48 -1.01 -12.21 -8.30
N ALA A 49 -1.84 -11.47 -7.55
CA ALA A 49 -2.60 -10.38 -8.12
C ALA A 49 -1.66 -9.32 -8.70
N GLU A 50 -1.95 -8.90 -9.91
CA GLU A 50 -1.32 -7.75 -10.53
C GLU A 50 -2.41 -6.71 -10.77
N TRP A 51 -2.07 -5.44 -10.63
CA TRP A 51 -3.04 -4.37 -10.84
C TRP A 51 -2.35 -3.06 -11.20
N THR A 52 -3.13 -2.18 -11.82
CA THR A 52 -2.69 -0.81 -12.13
C THR A 52 -3.51 0.16 -11.30
N LYS A 53 -2.83 1.00 -10.53
CA LYS A 53 -3.45 2.10 -9.81
C LYS A 53 -3.41 3.37 -10.65
N LEU A 54 -4.50 4.13 -10.62
CA LEU A 54 -4.51 5.50 -11.10
C LEU A 54 -4.39 6.42 -9.88
N LEU A 55 -3.26 7.10 -9.79
CA LEU A 55 -2.95 8.01 -8.71
C LEU A 55 -3.31 9.43 -9.13
N GLU A 56 -3.94 10.19 -8.23
CA GLU A 56 -4.16 11.61 -8.46
C GLU A 56 -2.97 12.41 -7.95
N THR A 57 -2.44 13.28 -8.79
CA THR A 57 -1.44 14.24 -8.40
C THR A 57 -2.13 15.50 -7.85
N ALA A 58 -1.36 16.38 -7.23
CA ALA A 58 -1.86 17.66 -6.71
C ALA A 58 -2.47 18.54 -7.82
N GLU A 59 -2.09 18.32 -9.07
CA GLU A 59 -2.63 19.06 -10.25
C GLU A 59 -3.81 18.35 -10.89
N GLY A 60 -4.33 17.29 -10.28
CA GLY A 60 -5.47 16.55 -10.80
C GLY A 60 -5.17 15.63 -11.98
N ARG A 61 -3.90 15.37 -12.25
CA ARG A 61 -3.48 14.46 -13.33
C ARG A 61 -3.42 13.02 -12.84
N GLY A 62 -3.96 12.12 -13.64
CA GLY A 62 -3.83 10.69 -13.37
C GLY A 62 -2.45 10.19 -13.73
N VAL A 63 -1.80 9.49 -12.80
CA VAL A 63 -0.53 8.79 -13.04
C VAL A 63 -0.78 7.31 -12.86
N ARG A 64 -0.35 6.50 -13.82
CA ARG A 64 -0.49 5.05 -13.75
C ARG A 64 0.72 4.44 -13.06
N ALA A 65 0.47 3.53 -12.14
CA ALA A 65 1.51 2.76 -11.47
C ALA A 65 1.08 1.30 -11.39
N ASP A 66 1.95 0.41 -11.81
CA ASP A 66 1.68 -1.03 -11.81
C ASP A 66 2.24 -1.68 -10.57
N PHE A 67 1.48 -2.58 -9.97
CA PHE A 67 1.80 -3.27 -8.73
C PHE A 67 1.55 -4.75 -8.86
N ARG A 68 2.20 -5.52 -8.00
CA ARG A 68 1.95 -6.96 -7.89
C ARG A 68 2.03 -7.41 -6.44
N CYS A 69 1.22 -8.40 -6.09
CA CYS A 69 1.33 -9.08 -4.81
C CYS A 69 2.56 -10.00 -4.85
N VAL A 70 3.46 -9.82 -3.91
CA VAL A 70 4.66 -10.66 -3.82
C VAL A 70 4.58 -11.69 -2.70
N SER A 71 3.67 -11.49 -1.75
CA SER A 71 3.45 -12.44 -0.66
C SER A 71 2.07 -12.23 -0.06
N SER A 72 1.39 -13.32 0.27
CA SER A 72 0.08 -13.28 0.93
C SER A 72 -0.04 -14.46 1.87
N ALA A 73 -0.29 -14.19 3.14
CA ALA A 73 -0.56 -15.20 4.18
C ALA A 73 -1.87 -14.82 4.86
N GLU A 74 -2.98 -15.35 4.36
CA GLU A 74 -4.32 -15.06 4.87
C GLU A 74 -4.52 -15.61 6.28
N PRO A 75 -5.09 -14.86 7.21
CA PRO A 75 -5.52 -13.45 7.15
C PRO A 75 -4.52 -12.48 7.80
N GLU A 76 -3.25 -12.80 7.80
CA GLU A 76 -2.25 -12.11 8.62
C GLU A 76 -1.41 -11.09 7.89
N ARG A 77 -1.13 -11.32 6.60
CA ARG A 77 -0.11 -10.52 5.93
C ARG A 77 -0.36 -10.44 4.42
N TYR A 78 -0.24 -9.24 3.88
CA TYR A 78 -0.35 -8.97 2.45
C TYR A 78 0.75 -8.00 2.04
N VAL A 79 1.57 -8.39 1.05
CA VAL A 79 2.71 -7.60 0.60
C VAL A 79 2.61 -7.35 -0.89
N TRP A 80 2.77 -6.10 -1.31
CA TRP A 80 2.86 -5.78 -2.73
C TRP A 80 4.06 -4.91 -3.03
N GLU A 81 4.52 -4.96 -4.27
CA GLU A 81 5.60 -4.14 -4.77
C GLU A 81 5.18 -3.43 -6.04
N GLN A 82 5.71 -2.22 -6.23
CA GLN A 82 5.51 -1.47 -7.46
C GLN A 82 6.49 -1.98 -8.52
N GLU A 83 5.99 -2.12 -9.75
CA GLU A 83 6.83 -2.43 -10.91
C GLU A 83 7.43 -1.13 -11.42
N LEU A 84 8.75 -0.99 -11.28
CA LEU A 84 9.47 0.25 -11.58
C LEU A 84 10.17 0.22 -12.91
N GLU A 85 10.61 -0.95 -13.38
CA GLU A 85 11.36 -1.12 -14.61
C GLU A 85 10.56 -0.63 -15.82
N GLY A 86 11.19 0.23 -16.63
CA GLY A 86 10.55 0.80 -17.79
C GLY A 86 9.56 1.93 -17.50
N THR A 87 9.46 2.37 -16.24
CA THR A 87 8.54 3.45 -15.83
C THR A 87 9.32 4.72 -15.47
N PRO A 88 8.65 5.90 -15.45
CA PRO A 88 9.29 7.14 -15.01
C PRO A 88 9.81 7.09 -13.56
N PHE A 89 9.24 6.21 -12.74
CA PHE A 89 9.65 6.06 -11.34
C PHE A 89 11.03 5.43 -11.19
N GLU A 90 11.50 4.69 -12.19
CA GLU A 90 12.79 4.00 -12.18
C GLU A 90 13.96 4.95 -11.96
N ARG A 91 13.83 6.21 -12.37
CA ARG A 91 14.87 7.23 -12.20
C ARG A 91 15.21 7.51 -10.74
N HIS A 92 14.22 7.39 -9.86
CA HIS A 92 14.32 7.80 -8.46
C HIS A 92 14.27 6.62 -7.50
N LEU A 93 13.62 5.53 -7.90
CA LEU A 93 13.38 4.38 -7.05
C LEU A 93 14.01 3.13 -7.64
N ARG A 94 14.70 2.39 -6.79
CA ARG A 94 15.20 1.06 -7.10
C ARG A 94 14.20 0.01 -6.65
N ARG A 95 13.48 0.27 -5.56
CA ARG A 95 12.48 -0.61 -5.00
C ARG A 95 11.44 0.18 -4.20
N TYR A 96 10.19 -0.24 -4.29
CA TYR A 96 9.11 0.30 -3.47
C TYR A 96 8.13 -0.82 -3.14
N GLY A 97 7.91 -1.07 -1.86
CA GLY A 97 7.02 -2.12 -1.40
C GLY A 97 6.21 -1.70 -0.18
N ILE A 98 5.05 -2.31 -0.02
CA ILE A 98 4.13 -2.11 1.10
C ILE A 98 3.80 -3.47 1.71
N GLU A 99 3.86 -3.54 3.03
CA GLU A 99 3.43 -4.71 3.79
C GLU A 99 2.32 -4.31 4.74
N VAL A 100 1.19 -5.03 4.68
CA VAL A 100 0.10 -4.88 5.63
C VAL A 100 0.08 -6.12 6.50
N ALA A 101 0.18 -5.95 7.81
CA ALA A 101 0.12 -7.04 8.78
C ALA A 101 -1.05 -6.84 9.72
N LEU A 102 -1.77 -7.91 10.01
CA LEU A 102 -2.97 -7.89 10.86
C LEU A 102 -2.78 -8.81 12.06
N ASP A 103 -3.06 -8.29 13.26
CA ASP A 103 -3.09 -9.06 14.50
C ASP A 103 -4.42 -8.84 15.21
N ASP A 104 -5.00 -9.92 15.75
CA ASP A 104 -6.20 -9.84 16.58
C ASP A 104 -5.85 -9.10 17.88
N GLU A 105 -6.68 -8.13 18.25
CA GLU A 105 -6.51 -7.36 19.48
C GLU A 105 -7.86 -7.11 20.11
N ASP A 106 -8.22 -7.95 21.08
CA ASP A 106 -9.46 -7.84 21.86
C ASP A 106 -10.73 -7.70 21.01
N GLY A 107 -10.84 -8.50 19.95
CA GLY A 107 -11.99 -8.47 19.03
C GLY A 107 -11.88 -7.44 17.91
N GLY A 108 -10.92 -6.53 18.01
CA GLY A 108 -10.55 -5.63 16.93
C GLY A 108 -9.31 -6.12 16.21
N THR A 109 -8.70 -5.27 15.43
CA THR A 109 -7.52 -5.62 14.66
C THR A 109 -6.44 -4.55 14.82
N ARG A 110 -5.24 -4.97 15.20
CA ARG A 110 -4.07 -4.11 15.08
C ARG A 110 -3.57 -4.21 13.64
N VAL A 111 -3.65 -3.10 12.91
CA VAL A 111 -3.16 -3.01 11.55
C VAL A 111 -1.82 -2.32 11.57
N SER A 112 -0.80 -2.98 11.01
CA SER A 112 0.53 -2.41 10.81
C SER A 112 0.78 -2.28 9.32
N ILE A 113 1.15 -1.09 8.87
CA ILE A 113 1.53 -0.86 7.48
C ILE A 113 2.97 -0.40 7.45
N ALA A 114 3.79 -1.08 6.66
CA ALA A 114 5.19 -0.74 6.48
C ALA A 114 5.46 -0.40 5.02
N ALA A 115 6.16 0.70 4.79
CA ALA A 115 6.65 1.09 3.48
C ALA A 115 8.16 0.92 3.44
N GLN A 116 8.65 0.29 2.37
CA GLN A 116 10.07 0.10 2.11
C GLN A 116 10.42 0.75 0.78
N GLN A 117 11.40 1.67 0.80
CA GLN A 117 11.88 2.32 -0.41
C GLN A 117 13.39 2.23 -0.49
N THR A 118 13.91 2.00 -1.68
CA THR A 118 15.32 2.16 -1.98
C THR A 118 15.44 3.22 -3.06
N LEU A 119 16.11 4.32 -2.75
CA LEU A 119 16.28 5.45 -3.65
C LEU A 119 17.55 5.30 -4.50
N ARG A 120 17.53 5.90 -5.69
CA ARG A 120 18.67 5.92 -6.60
C ARG A 120 19.32 7.31 -6.63
N GLY A 121 20.66 7.31 -6.71
CA GLY A 121 21.45 8.51 -7.02
C GLY A 121 21.13 9.70 -6.13
N LEU A 122 20.89 10.85 -6.74
CA LEU A 122 20.63 12.11 -6.04
C LEU A 122 19.32 12.09 -5.25
N SER A 123 18.41 11.19 -5.56
CA SER A 123 17.16 11.05 -4.79
C SER A 123 17.41 10.67 -3.34
N ARG A 124 18.56 10.10 -3.03
CA ARG A 124 18.98 9.78 -1.66
C ARG A 124 19.08 11.01 -0.77
N LEU A 125 19.37 12.16 -1.35
CA LEU A 125 19.51 13.43 -0.61
C LEU A 125 18.16 13.91 -0.07
N GLY A 126 17.05 13.51 -0.69
CA GLY A 126 15.70 13.83 -0.23
C GLY A 126 15.12 12.83 0.76
N SER A 127 15.90 11.86 1.24
CA SER A 127 15.42 10.78 2.10
C SER A 127 14.65 11.24 3.35
N PRO A 128 15.09 12.25 4.13
CA PRO A 128 14.33 12.70 5.29
C PRO A 128 12.94 13.22 4.96
N MET A 129 12.80 13.97 3.87
CA MET A 129 11.49 14.48 3.42
C MET A 129 10.59 13.34 2.93
N MET A 130 11.16 12.39 2.21
CA MET A 130 10.42 11.23 1.71
C MET A 130 9.93 10.34 2.85
N ARG A 131 10.74 10.18 3.89
CA ARG A 131 10.32 9.42 5.09
C ARG A 131 9.14 10.08 5.77
N ARG A 132 9.18 11.41 5.91
CA ARG A 132 8.06 12.17 6.49
C ARG A 132 6.81 12.05 5.65
N GLY A 133 6.94 12.17 4.32
CA GLY A 133 5.83 12.01 3.39
C GLY A 133 5.25 10.60 3.41
N GLN A 134 6.09 9.57 3.50
CA GLN A 134 5.63 8.19 3.62
C GLN A 134 4.91 7.93 4.93
N GLY A 135 5.41 8.47 6.04
CA GLY A 135 4.71 8.37 7.32
C GLY A 135 3.30 8.95 7.26
N ALA A 136 3.17 10.14 6.69
CA ALA A 136 1.87 10.78 6.50
C ALA A 136 0.95 9.95 5.59
N LEU A 137 1.50 9.39 4.52
CA LEU A 137 0.75 8.52 3.60
C LEU A 137 0.20 7.29 4.31
N LEU A 138 1.01 6.65 5.15
CA LEU A 138 0.57 5.47 5.90
C LEU A 138 -0.49 5.81 6.93
N ASP A 139 -0.39 6.98 7.58
CA ASP A 139 -1.42 7.45 8.50
C ASP A 139 -2.73 7.71 7.77
N GLU A 140 -2.68 8.30 6.58
CA GLU A 140 -3.87 8.49 5.74
C GLU A 140 -4.48 7.14 5.31
N ALA A 141 -3.64 6.15 5.02
CA ALA A 141 -4.12 4.81 4.67
C ALA A 141 -4.84 4.15 5.85
N LEU A 142 -4.29 4.29 7.05
CA LEU A 142 -4.95 3.78 8.26
C LEU A 142 -6.27 4.50 8.54
N ASP A 143 -6.33 5.82 8.31
CA ASP A 143 -7.59 6.57 8.37
C ASP A 143 -8.61 6.03 7.37
N GLY A 144 -8.14 5.68 6.18
CA GLY A 144 -8.97 5.10 5.13
C GLY A 144 -9.56 3.76 5.52
N ILE A 145 -8.76 2.88 6.12
CA ILE A 145 -9.23 1.58 6.62
C ILE A 145 -10.30 1.79 7.69
N GLU A 146 -10.03 2.64 8.65
CA GLU A 146 -10.96 2.92 9.74
C GLU A 146 -12.29 3.47 9.20
N ARG A 147 -12.24 4.42 8.29
CA ARG A 147 -13.43 5.01 7.67
C ARG A 147 -14.22 3.99 6.85
N ALA A 148 -13.54 3.10 6.14
CA ALA A 148 -14.20 2.10 5.30
C ALA A 148 -14.93 1.03 6.10
N LEU A 149 -14.51 0.77 7.35
CA LEU A 149 -15.02 -0.32 8.18
C LEU A 149 -15.87 0.15 9.37
N THR A 150 -16.08 1.45 9.53
CA THR A 150 -16.90 1.99 10.62
C THR A 150 -18.13 2.76 10.17
#